data_6f15a32fc63061a18d3dc64570bb705a
#
_entry.id   6f15a32fc63061a18d3dc64570bb705a
#
_cell.length_a   1.000
_cell.length_b   1.000
_cell.length_c   1.000
_cell.angle_alpha   90.00
_cell.angle_beta   90.00
_cell.angle_gamma   90.00
#
_symmetry.space_group_name_H-M   'P 1'
#
loop_
_entity.id
_entity.type
_entity.pdbx_description
1 polymer ?
#
loop_
_entity_poly.entity_id
_entity_poly.type
_entity_poly.pdbx_seq_one_letter_code
_entity_poly.pdbx_strand_id
1 'polypeptide(L)'
;MKNYARISCTSRYVPENCVTNHQLSEMMDTSDEWIHSRTGISERRIVTQENTSDLCHQVAKQLLEKSGKQASEIDFILVATVTPDFNMPSVACQVQGAIGATEAFAFDISAACSGFVYALSMAEKLVLSGRYQTGLVIGGETFSKMLDWTDRSTAVLFGDGAAGVLIEAAETPHFLNEKLQADGQ
;
A
#
# COMPACT_ATOMS: atom_id res chain seq x y z
N MET A 1 18.21 -7.01 25.28
CA MET A 1 18.53 -5.77 24.52
C MET A 1 17.21 -5.12 24.12
N LYS A 2 17.10 -3.78 24.15
CA LYS A 2 15.92 -3.12 23.57
C LYS A 2 16.04 -3.23 22.05
N ASN A 3 15.10 -3.89 21.39
CA ASN A 3 15.01 -3.87 19.95
C ASN A 3 14.26 -2.59 19.53
N TYR A 4 14.78 -1.91 18.55
CA TYR A 4 14.10 -0.83 17.87
C TYR A 4 13.72 -1.28 16.45
N ALA A 5 12.88 -0.55 15.78
CA ALA A 5 12.52 -0.80 14.40
C ALA A 5 13.05 0.32 13.49
N ARG A 6 13.39 -0.02 12.25
CA ARG A 6 13.73 0.95 11.21
C ARG A 6 13.11 0.57 9.89
N ILE A 7 12.84 1.55 9.06
CA ILE A 7 12.56 1.34 7.64
C ILE A 7 13.90 1.22 6.93
N SER A 8 14.18 0.07 6.33
CA SER A 8 15.47 -0.19 5.66
C SER A 8 15.41 0.05 4.15
N CYS A 9 14.28 -0.18 3.51
CA CYS A 9 14.06 0.19 2.12
C CYS A 9 12.59 0.45 1.82
N THR A 10 12.35 1.11 0.69
CA THR A 10 11.03 1.45 0.19
C THR A 10 10.87 1.00 -1.26
N SER A 11 9.63 0.73 -1.66
CA SER A 11 9.31 0.45 -3.05
C SER A 11 7.92 0.95 -3.42
N ARG A 12 7.65 1.05 -4.72
CA ARG A 12 6.34 1.39 -5.27
C ARG A 12 6.12 0.70 -6.60
N TYR A 13 4.86 0.47 -6.92
CA TYR A 13 4.43 0.04 -8.24
C TYR A 13 3.16 0.78 -8.63
N VAL A 14 3.09 1.20 -9.87
CA VAL A 14 1.91 1.81 -10.47
C VAL A 14 1.64 1.14 -11.83
N PRO A 15 0.38 0.99 -12.24
CA PRO A 15 0.02 0.44 -13.55
C PRO A 15 0.64 1.23 -14.71
N GLU A 16 0.85 0.56 -15.83
CA GLU A 16 1.39 1.20 -17.04
C GLU A 16 0.38 2.13 -17.72
N ASN A 17 -0.91 1.75 -17.66
CA ASN A 17 -1.97 2.52 -18.29
C ASN A 17 -2.15 3.88 -17.60
N CYS A 18 -1.90 4.95 -18.36
CA CYS A 18 -1.98 6.34 -17.92
C CYS A 18 -3.24 6.98 -18.52
N VAL A 19 -4.09 7.54 -17.65
CA VAL A 19 -5.30 8.27 -18.05
C VAL A 19 -5.12 9.74 -17.71
N THR A 20 -5.16 10.60 -18.72
CA THR A 20 -5.01 12.05 -18.60
C THR A 20 -6.33 12.74 -18.26
N ASN A 21 -6.27 13.98 -17.76
CA ASN A 21 -7.46 14.80 -17.55
C ASN A 21 -8.25 15.02 -18.86
N HIS A 22 -7.56 15.10 -19.99
CA HIS A 22 -8.19 15.21 -21.31
C HIS A 22 -9.09 14.00 -21.62
N GLN A 23 -8.58 12.79 -21.36
CA GLN A 23 -9.37 11.57 -21.56
C GLN A 23 -10.58 11.51 -20.62
N LEU A 24 -10.46 12.03 -19.38
CA LEU A 24 -11.60 12.12 -18.47
C LEU A 24 -12.67 13.12 -18.99
N SER A 25 -12.27 14.20 -19.66
CA SER A 25 -13.22 15.16 -20.23
C SER A 25 -14.03 14.60 -21.40
N GLU A 26 -13.61 13.49 -21.99
CA GLU A 26 -14.40 12.74 -22.99
C GLU A 26 -15.47 11.85 -22.34
N MET A 27 -15.32 11.53 -21.04
CA MET A 27 -16.20 10.62 -20.31
C MET A 27 -17.19 11.35 -19.39
N MET A 28 -16.85 12.56 -18.94
CA MET A 28 -17.66 13.33 -17.99
C MET A 28 -17.51 14.84 -18.20
N ASP A 29 -18.45 15.63 -17.69
CA ASP A 29 -18.44 17.11 -17.80
C ASP A 29 -17.35 17.71 -16.89
N THR A 30 -16.10 17.76 -17.38
CA THR A 30 -14.92 18.30 -16.70
C THR A 30 -13.92 18.86 -17.70
N SER A 31 -12.81 19.43 -17.22
CA SER A 31 -11.68 19.88 -18.05
C SER A 31 -10.36 19.71 -17.29
N ASP A 32 -9.25 19.69 -18.04
CA ASP A 32 -7.91 19.67 -17.42
C ASP A 32 -7.70 20.84 -16.46
N GLU A 33 -8.08 22.07 -16.88
CA GLU A 33 -7.97 23.26 -16.05
C GLU A 33 -8.79 23.12 -14.74
N TRP A 34 -10.02 22.58 -14.84
CA TRP A 34 -10.91 22.39 -13.69
C TRP A 34 -10.30 21.38 -12.69
N ILE A 35 -9.79 20.25 -13.19
CA ILE A 35 -9.18 19.22 -12.32
C ILE A 35 -7.87 19.73 -11.72
N HIS A 36 -6.97 20.24 -12.56
CA HIS A 36 -5.64 20.65 -12.14
C HIS A 36 -5.67 21.80 -11.14
N SER A 37 -6.51 22.81 -11.34
CA SER A 37 -6.61 23.95 -10.42
C SER A 37 -7.09 23.57 -9.02
N ARG A 38 -7.85 22.47 -8.88
CA ARG A 38 -8.41 22.00 -7.60
C ARG A 38 -7.60 20.92 -6.91
N THR A 39 -6.87 20.13 -7.69
CA THR A 39 -6.24 18.90 -7.19
C THR A 39 -4.73 18.85 -7.46
N GLY A 40 -4.24 19.62 -8.42
CA GLY A 40 -2.88 19.49 -8.94
C GLY A 40 -2.65 18.25 -9.80
N ILE A 41 -3.67 17.41 -10.02
CA ILE A 41 -3.56 16.15 -10.76
C ILE A 41 -3.66 16.42 -12.26
N SER A 42 -2.69 15.93 -13.03
CA SER A 42 -2.67 15.98 -14.50
C SER A 42 -3.02 14.63 -15.12
N GLU A 43 -2.63 13.53 -14.45
CA GLU A 43 -2.86 12.16 -14.92
C GLU A 43 -2.99 11.20 -13.74
N ARG A 44 -3.56 10.00 -13.97
CA ARG A 44 -3.61 8.90 -13.02
C ARG A 44 -3.28 7.59 -13.69
N ARG A 45 -2.83 6.64 -12.88
CA ARG A 45 -2.55 5.28 -13.33
C ARG A 45 -3.73 4.39 -12.97
N ILE A 46 -4.18 3.58 -13.92
CA ILE A 46 -5.37 2.74 -13.79
C ILE A 46 -5.03 1.33 -14.25
N VAL A 47 -5.36 0.34 -13.43
CA VAL A 47 -5.22 -1.07 -13.79
C VAL A 47 -6.05 -1.41 -15.03
N THR A 48 -5.57 -2.35 -15.82
CA THR A 48 -6.31 -2.93 -16.93
C THR A 48 -6.89 -4.29 -16.58
N GLN A 49 -6.09 -5.15 -15.98
CA GLN A 49 -6.48 -6.49 -15.53
C GLN A 49 -5.96 -6.82 -14.13
N GLU A 50 -4.97 -6.08 -13.65
CA GLU A 50 -4.34 -6.33 -12.36
C GLU A 50 -5.34 -6.11 -11.21
N ASN A 51 -5.13 -6.83 -10.13
CA ASN A 51 -5.81 -6.67 -8.85
C ASN A 51 -4.90 -5.99 -7.82
N THR A 52 -5.44 -5.64 -6.68
CA THR A 52 -4.67 -5.04 -5.59
C THR A 52 -3.53 -5.95 -5.14
N SER A 53 -3.76 -7.28 -5.08
CA SER A 53 -2.71 -8.25 -4.74
C SER A 53 -1.56 -8.26 -5.75
N ASP A 54 -1.84 -8.08 -7.05
CA ASP A 54 -0.80 -8.02 -8.09
C ASP A 54 0.11 -6.81 -7.89
N LEU A 55 -0.48 -5.63 -7.61
CA LEU A 55 0.29 -4.42 -7.34
C LEU A 55 1.14 -4.57 -6.07
N CYS A 56 0.54 -5.11 -5.00
CA CYS A 56 1.24 -5.35 -3.73
C CYS A 56 2.35 -6.41 -3.88
N HIS A 57 2.13 -7.45 -4.69
CA HIS A 57 3.15 -8.45 -5.01
C HIS A 57 4.38 -7.83 -5.70
N GLN A 58 4.17 -6.93 -6.69
CA GLN A 58 5.28 -6.23 -7.34
C GLN A 58 6.09 -5.40 -6.32
N VAL A 59 5.42 -4.74 -5.39
CA VAL A 59 6.09 -3.98 -4.31
C VAL A 59 6.89 -4.92 -3.41
N ALA A 60 6.29 -6.02 -2.95
CA ALA A 60 6.96 -7.00 -2.10
C ALA A 60 8.21 -7.59 -2.77
N LYS A 61 8.09 -8.00 -4.05
CA LYS A 61 9.21 -8.49 -4.85
C LYS A 61 10.36 -7.49 -4.92
N GLN A 62 10.06 -6.23 -5.24
CA GLN A 62 11.06 -5.16 -5.31
C GLN A 62 11.69 -4.86 -3.94
N LEU A 63 10.94 -4.97 -2.83
CA LEU A 63 11.48 -4.82 -1.48
C LEU A 63 12.49 -5.92 -1.15
N LEU A 64 12.20 -7.18 -1.49
CA LEU A 64 13.14 -8.29 -1.33
C LEU A 64 14.40 -8.09 -2.19
N GLU A 65 14.23 -7.74 -3.47
CA GLU A 65 15.36 -7.47 -4.36
C GLU A 65 16.26 -6.34 -3.86
N LYS A 66 15.68 -5.22 -3.41
CA LYS A 66 16.43 -4.05 -2.90
C LYS A 66 17.13 -4.30 -1.57
N SER A 67 16.51 -5.08 -0.69
CA SER A 67 17.07 -5.38 0.63
C SER A 67 18.08 -6.53 0.61
N GLY A 68 18.07 -7.35 -0.44
CA GLY A 68 18.82 -8.60 -0.51
C GLY A 68 18.29 -9.71 0.40
N LYS A 69 17.12 -9.49 1.02
CA LYS A 69 16.47 -10.46 1.90
C LYS A 69 15.84 -11.60 1.11
N GLN A 70 15.89 -12.79 1.70
CA GLN A 70 15.14 -13.95 1.20
C GLN A 70 13.71 -13.91 1.77
N ALA A 71 12.76 -14.47 1.04
CA ALA A 71 11.37 -14.56 1.50
C ALA A 71 11.22 -15.30 2.85
N SER A 72 12.08 -16.27 3.12
CA SER A 72 12.14 -17.02 4.40
C SER A 72 12.59 -16.18 5.61
N GLU A 73 13.13 -14.99 5.39
CA GLU A 73 13.54 -14.07 6.46
C GLU A 73 12.41 -13.09 6.85
N ILE A 74 11.26 -13.16 6.19
CA ILE A 74 10.11 -12.30 6.49
C ILE A 74 9.23 -12.96 7.54
N ASP A 75 9.06 -12.28 8.66
CA ASP A 75 8.24 -12.76 9.79
C ASP A 75 6.77 -12.39 9.63
N PHE A 76 6.47 -11.24 8.99
CA PHE A 76 5.10 -10.77 8.82
C PHE A 76 4.91 -9.90 7.59
N ILE A 77 3.67 -9.89 7.07
CA ILE A 77 3.24 -9.03 5.97
C ILE A 77 1.92 -8.35 6.37
N LEU A 78 1.92 -7.02 6.40
CA LEU A 78 0.74 -6.20 6.66
C LEU A 78 0.39 -5.44 5.38
N VAL A 79 -0.85 -5.59 4.91
CA VAL A 79 -1.34 -4.80 3.77
C VAL A 79 -2.47 -3.88 4.24
N ALA A 80 -2.32 -2.59 3.98
CA ALA A 80 -3.38 -1.61 4.18
C ALA A 80 -4.13 -1.44 2.86
N THR A 81 -5.39 -1.83 2.84
CA THR A 81 -6.26 -1.72 1.66
C THR A 81 -7.74 -1.66 2.03
N VAL A 82 -8.53 -0.95 1.23
CA VAL A 82 -10.00 -0.98 1.23
C VAL A 82 -10.57 -1.51 -0.07
N THR A 83 -9.71 -1.89 -1.02
CA THR A 83 -10.05 -2.52 -2.30
C THR A 83 -9.42 -3.91 -2.43
N PRO A 84 -9.65 -4.82 -1.45
CA PRO A 84 -9.09 -6.17 -1.57
C PRO A 84 -9.71 -6.90 -2.75
N ASP A 85 -8.97 -7.84 -3.34
CA ASP A 85 -9.47 -8.68 -4.45
C ASP A 85 -10.69 -9.51 -4.02
N PHE A 86 -10.62 -10.04 -2.80
CA PHE A 86 -11.63 -10.87 -2.17
C PHE A 86 -11.74 -10.56 -0.68
N ASN A 87 -12.86 -10.93 -0.08
CA ASN A 87 -13.00 -10.89 1.38
C ASN A 87 -12.05 -11.90 2.06
N MET A 88 -11.76 -13.02 1.37
CA MET A 88 -10.75 -14.01 1.77
C MET A 88 -10.29 -14.80 0.54
N PRO A 89 -9.01 -15.20 0.47
CA PRO A 89 -7.94 -14.83 1.38
C PRO A 89 -7.62 -13.33 1.33
N SER A 90 -7.01 -12.80 2.41
CA SER A 90 -6.57 -11.40 2.43
C SER A 90 -5.51 -11.12 1.36
N VAL A 91 -5.38 -9.86 0.95
CA VAL A 91 -4.32 -9.44 -0.01
C VAL A 91 -2.94 -9.77 0.55
N ALA A 92 -2.72 -9.56 1.85
CA ALA A 92 -1.46 -9.92 2.51
C ALA A 92 -1.14 -11.42 2.41
N CYS A 93 -2.13 -12.30 2.58
CA CYS A 93 -1.95 -13.74 2.39
C CYS A 93 -1.65 -14.12 0.93
N GLN A 94 -2.28 -13.45 -0.03
CA GLN A 94 -2.00 -13.67 -1.44
C GLN A 94 -0.55 -13.24 -1.78
N VAL A 95 -0.10 -12.09 -1.28
CA VAL A 95 1.28 -11.61 -1.42
C VAL A 95 2.26 -12.59 -0.76
N GLN A 96 1.95 -13.06 0.45
CA GLN A 96 2.75 -14.03 1.19
C GLN A 96 3.00 -15.30 0.37
N GLY A 97 1.92 -15.87 -0.19
CA GLY A 97 2.02 -17.04 -1.07
C GLY A 97 2.81 -16.77 -2.36
N ALA A 98 2.57 -15.61 -3.00
CA ALA A 98 3.21 -15.25 -4.27
C ALA A 98 4.73 -15.04 -4.16
N ILE A 99 5.23 -14.50 -3.04
CA ILE A 99 6.67 -14.34 -2.80
C ILE A 99 7.32 -15.55 -2.12
N GLY A 100 6.54 -16.55 -1.71
CA GLY A 100 7.04 -17.75 -1.03
C GLY A 100 7.50 -17.53 0.42
N ALA A 101 6.96 -16.54 1.12
CA ALA A 101 7.29 -16.23 2.52
C ALA A 101 6.51 -17.15 3.49
N THR A 102 6.74 -18.46 3.42
CA THR A 102 5.95 -19.50 4.09
C THR A 102 5.96 -19.40 5.62
N GLU A 103 6.99 -18.80 6.19
CA GLU A 103 7.13 -18.62 7.65
C GLU A 103 6.43 -17.36 8.15
N ALA A 104 6.07 -16.43 7.25
CA ALA A 104 5.43 -15.17 7.61
C ALA A 104 3.95 -15.35 7.94
N PHE A 105 3.45 -14.69 8.98
CA PHE A 105 2.01 -14.46 9.11
C PHE A 105 1.61 -13.21 8.34
N ALA A 106 0.37 -13.16 7.88
CA ALA A 106 -0.09 -12.09 7.00
C ALA A 106 -1.56 -11.74 7.25
N PHE A 107 -1.89 -10.44 7.25
CA PHE A 107 -3.26 -9.95 7.32
C PHE A 107 -3.40 -8.53 6.77
N ASP A 108 -4.63 -8.16 6.38
CA ASP A 108 -4.97 -6.83 5.90
C ASP A 108 -5.47 -5.92 7.03
N ILE A 109 -5.26 -4.62 6.85
CA ILE A 109 -5.78 -3.56 7.71
C ILE A 109 -6.69 -2.66 6.86
N SER A 110 -7.97 -2.55 7.26
CA SER A 110 -8.94 -1.67 6.63
C SER A 110 -9.15 -0.43 7.47
N ALA A 111 -8.49 0.67 7.11
CA ALA A 111 -8.62 1.97 7.77
C ALA A 111 -8.42 3.14 6.78
N ALA A 112 -8.77 2.93 5.53
CA ALA A 112 -8.68 3.90 4.43
C ALA A 112 -7.32 4.63 4.43
N CYS A 113 -7.32 5.96 4.27
CA CYS A 113 -6.10 6.77 4.17
C CYS A 113 -5.18 6.67 5.40
N SER A 114 -5.70 6.28 6.57
CA SER A 114 -4.92 6.05 7.79
C SER A 114 -4.32 4.64 7.86
N GLY A 115 -4.76 3.72 7.00
CA GLY A 115 -4.41 2.30 7.07
C GLY A 115 -2.93 2.03 7.05
N PHE A 116 -2.17 2.68 6.16
CA PHE A 116 -0.72 2.52 6.09
C PHE A 116 -0.01 3.01 7.36
N VAL A 117 -0.44 4.14 7.93
CA VAL A 117 0.14 4.67 9.16
C VAL A 117 -0.14 3.73 10.33
N TYR A 118 -1.35 3.17 10.41
CA TYR A 118 -1.69 2.19 11.44
C TYR A 118 -0.89 0.89 11.26
N ALA A 119 -0.77 0.39 10.03
CA ALA A 119 0.03 -0.78 9.72
C ALA A 119 1.51 -0.58 10.10
N LEU A 120 2.07 0.60 9.81
CA LEU A 120 3.44 0.93 10.16
C LEU A 120 3.67 0.98 11.67
N SER A 121 2.73 1.58 12.43
CA SER A 121 2.76 1.59 13.89
C SER A 121 2.70 0.17 14.46
N MET A 122 1.80 -0.68 13.93
CA MET A 122 1.71 -2.08 14.36
C MET A 122 3.00 -2.85 14.07
N ALA A 123 3.58 -2.66 12.88
CA ALA A 123 4.84 -3.30 12.50
C ALA A 123 6.00 -2.90 13.42
N GLU A 124 6.09 -1.62 13.81
CA GLU A 124 7.06 -1.19 14.82
C GLU A 124 6.87 -1.96 16.13
N LYS A 125 5.63 -2.08 16.65
CA LYS A 125 5.36 -2.79 17.92
C LYS A 125 5.66 -4.29 17.82
N LEU A 126 5.44 -4.90 16.66
CA LEU A 126 5.81 -6.29 16.39
C LEU A 126 7.33 -6.48 16.52
N VAL A 127 8.13 -5.60 15.92
CA VAL A 127 9.59 -5.64 16.02
C VAL A 127 10.07 -5.32 17.44
N LEU A 128 9.50 -4.29 18.09
CA LEU A 128 9.80 -3.92 19.47
C LEU A 128 9.54 -5.04 20.48
N SER A 129 8.62 -5.97 20.17
CA SER A 129 8.36 -7.15 21.01
C SER A 129 9.60 -8.07 21.16
N GLY A 130 10.57 -7.95 20.25
CA GLY A 130 11.75 -8.80 20.17
C GLY A 130 11.52 -10.18 19.57
N ARG A 131 10.26 -10.52 19.24
CA ARG A 131 9.88 -11.81 18.67
C ARG A 131 10.04 -11.84 17.14
N TYR A 132 9.77 -10.73 16.48
CA TYR A 132 9.84 -10.58 15.05
C TYR A 132 10.95 -9.59 14.66
N GLN A 133 11.66 -9.89 13.60
CA GLN A 133 12.84 -9.13 13.19
C GLN A 133 12.65 -8.36 11.89
N THR A 134 11.84 -8.90 10.97
CA THR A 134 11.70 -8.36 9.62
C THR A 134 10.27 -8.50 9.11
N GLY A 135 9.71 -7.43 8.56
CA GLY A 135 8.37 -7.47 7.98
C GLY A 135 8.19 -6.54 6.79
N LEU A 136 7.14 -6.79 6.04
CA LEU A 136 6.69 -5.94 4.94
C LEU A 136 5.42 -5.19 5.37
N VAL A 137 5.38 -3.89 5.11
CA VAL A 137 4.20 -3.04 5.26
C VAL A 137 3.90 -2.42 3.92
N ILE A 138 2.75 -2.72 3.35
CA ILE A 138 2.37 -2.32 2.00
C ILE A 138 1.00 -1.66 2.05
N GLY A 139 0.83 -0.54 1.37
CA GLY A 139 -0.46 0.04 1.04
C GLY A 139 -0.72 -0.16 -0.44
N GLY A 140 -1.90 -0.62 -0.81
CA GLY A 140 -2.24 -0.84 -2.21
C GLY A 140 -3.74 -0.72 -2.47
N GLU A 141 -4.08 -0.09 -3.59
CA GLU A 141 -5.48 0.15 -3.95
C GLU A 141 -5.70 0.04 -5.45
N THR A 142 -6.87 -0.47 -5.83
CA THR A 142 -7.42 -0.43 -7.19
C THR A 142 -8.77 0.29 -7.18
N PHE A 143 -8.75 1.58 -6.80
CA PHE A 143 -9.96 2.39 -6.69
C PHE A 143 -10.71 2.53 -8.01
N SER A 144 -10.02 2.47 -9.14
CA SER A 144 -10.62 2.56 -10.46
C SER A 144 -11.75 1.55 -10.70
N LYS A 145 -11.70 0.40 -10.00
CA LYS A 145 -12.73 -0.64 -10.08
C LYS A 145 -14.02 -0.33 -9.32
N MET A 146 -13.98 0.65 -8.43
CA MET A 146 -15.10 1.02 -7.56
C MET A 146 -15.71 2.38 -7.90
N LEU A 147 -15.04 3.18 -8.74
CA LEU A 147 -15.48 4.53 -9.08
C LEU A 147 -16.69 4.52 -10.00
N ASP A 148 -17.61 5.43 -9.75
CA ASP A 148 -18.59 5.86 -10.74
C ASP A 148 -17.92 6.88 -11.68
N TRP A 149 -17.57 6.44 -12.87
CA TRP A 149 -16.89 7.26 -13.88
C TRP A 149 -17.75 8.39 -14.47
N THR A 150 -19.01 8.50 -14.03
CA THR A 150 -19.89 9.63 -14.37
C THR A 150 -19.88 10.71 -13.29
N ASP A 151 -19.39 10.40 -12.09
CA ASP A 151 -19.28 11.35 -10.97
C ASP A 151 -17.92 12.06 -10.96
N ARG A 152 -17.86 13.26 -11.54
CA ARG A 152 -16.64 14.07 -11.53
C ARG A 152 -16.18 14.53 -10.15
N SER A 153 -17.00 14.42 -9.11
CA SER A 153 -16.61 14.84 -7.76
C SER A 153 -15.62 13.88 -7.09
N THR A 154 -15.63 12.62 -7.52
CA THR A 154 -14.79 11.56 -6.99
C THR A 154 -13.86 10.94 -8.03
N ALA A 155 -14.34 10.68 -9.25
CA ALA A 155 -13.57 9.97 -10.28
C ALA A 155 -12.27 10.68 -10.69
N VAL A 156 -12.20 12.01 -10.57
CA VAL A 156 -11.00 12.79 -10.92
C VAL A 156 -9.88 12.70 -9.87
N LEU A 157 -10.18 12.21 -8.65
CA LEU A 157 -9.26 12.23 -7.51
C LEU A 157 -8.43 10.96 -7.37
N PHE A 158 -8.92 9.83 -7.87
CA PHE A 158 -8.36 8.52 -7.57
C PHE A 158 -7.68 7.88 -8.77
N GLY A 159 -6.74 7.00 -8.47
CA GLY A 159 -6.06 6.10 -9.38
C GLY A 159 -5.64 4.85 -8.61
N ASP A 160 -4.83 4.02 -9.25
CA ASP A 160 -4.41 2.74 -8.73
C ASP A 160 -2.90 2.70 -8.50
N GLY A 161 -2.48 1.97 -7.49
CA GLY A 161 -1.07 1.81 -7.18
C GLY A 161 -0.84 1.11 -5.85
N ALA A 162 0.40 0.74 -5.63
CA ALA A 162 0.86 0.24 -4.34
C ALA A 162 2.23 0.82 -4.00
N ALA A 163 2.48 0.97 -2.72
CA ALA A 163 3.79 1.33 -2.19
C ALA A 163 4.00 0.65 -0.84
N GLY A 164 5.26 0.43 -0.48
CA GLY A 164 5.54 -0.25 0.77
C GLY A 164 6.96 -0.05 1.27
N VAL A 165 7.18 -0.56 2.46
CA VAL A 165 8.46 -0.52 3.15
C VAL A 165 8.81 -1.90 3.70
N LEU A 166 10.09 -2.17 3.77
CA LEU A 166 10.63 -3.24 4.61
C LEU A 166 11.04 -2.61 5.95
N ILE A 167 10.50 -3.17 7.02
CA ILE A 167 10.83 -2.80 8.39
C ILE A 167 11.64 -3.92 9.03
N GLU A 168 12.69 -3.56 9.76
CA GLU A 168 13.54 -4.53 10.43
C GLU A 168 14.02 -4.03 11.80
N ALA A 169 14.52 -4.96 12.61
CA ALA A 169 15.09 -4.66 13.91
C ALA A 169 16.33 -3.76 13.78
N ALA A 170 16.49 -2.85 14.73
CA ALA A 170 17.60 -1.91 14.82
C ALA A 170 18.09 -1.76 16.26
N GLU A 171 19.33 -1.34 16.42
CA GLU A 171 19.96 -1.11 17.74
C GLU A 171 19.61 0.27 18.32
N THR A 172 19.22 1.21 17.48
CA THR A 172 18.90 2.59 17.84
C THR A 172 17.47 2.96 17.44
N PRO A 173 16.83 3.93 18.12
CA PRO A 173 15.48 4.36 17.79
C PRO A 173 15.45 5.14 16.45
N HIS A 174 14.53 4.77 15.57
CA HIS A 174 14.26 5.46 14.30
C HIS A 174 12.81 5.99 14.24
N PHE A 175 11.90 5.40 15.00
CA PHE A 175 10.55 5.93 15.23
C PHE A 175 10.61 6.84 16.45
N LEU A 176 10.35 8.12 16.27
CA LEU A 176 10.57 9.13 17.32
C LEU A 176 9.31 9.35 18.15
N ASN A 177 8.14 9.37 17.50
CA ASN A 177 6.86 9.57 18.13
C ASN A 177 5.73 9.16 17.17
N GLU A 178 4.55 8.89 17.73
CA GLU A 178 3.33 8.63 16.97
C GLU A 178 2.12 9.26 17.66
N LYS A 179 1.15 9.63 16.86
CA LYS A 179 -0.19 9.97 17.32
C LYS A 179 -1.20 9.33 16.38
N LEU A 180 -1.95 8.38 16.91
CA LEU A 180 -3.02 7.69 16.18
C LEU A 180 -4.37 8.18 16.72
N GLN A 181 -5.29 8.47 15.82
CA GLN A 181 -6.61 8.95 16.20
C GLN A 181 -7.61 8.60 15.08
N ALA A 182 -8.84 8.35 15.44
CA ALA A 182 -9.95 8.20 14.52
C ALA A 182 -11.13 9.07 15.00
N ASP A 183 -11.92 9.53 14.04
CA ASP A 183 -13.21 10.17 14.27
C ASP A 183 -14.27 9.27 13.64
N GLY A 184 -15.18 8.76 14.45
CA GLY A 184 -16.24 7.84 14.03
C GLY A 184 -17.61 8.54 13.85
N GLN A 185 -17.65 9.87 13.81
CA GLN A 185 -18.87 10.66 13.65
C GLN A 185 -19.15 10.97 12.19
#